data_572ce7e3b95485786eef8a025f6fc4d5
#
_entry.id   572ce7e3b95485786eef8a025f6fc4d5
#
_cell.length_a   1.000
_cell.length_b   1.000
_cell.length_c   1.000
_cell.angle_alpha   90.00
_cell.angle_beta   90.00
_cell.angle_gamma   90.00
#
_symmetry.space_group_name_H-M   'P 1'
#
loop_
_entity.id
_entity.type
_entity.pdbx_description
1 polymer ?
#
loop_
_entity_poly.entity_id
_entity_poly.type
_entity_poly.pdbx_seq_one_letter_code
_entity_poly.pdbx_strand_id
1 'polypeptide(L)'
;EGSFDPLFKSMVAIMFAVFLACGIGYGVGAGTIKSDKDAVSLAAKGVSDISPYLVLVFFAAVFVALFGWSHMGSLLAIGGAETLKGAGLDGAPVVLLFCVIVLAMLCDMLIGSASAKWAILSPILVPMFMLLGIAPEATQAAYRVGDSTTNMITPFMSYFPLILVMARKYMPDYGIGSMIALMLPYTVAFFLASGTFFILWYSLGIPF
;
A
#
# COMPACT_ATOMS: atom_id res chain seq x y z
N GLU A 1 -18.39 -24.71 16.48
CA GLU A 1 -18.20 -23.90 15.25
C GLU A 1 -16.73 -23.59 15.13
N GLY A 2 -16.05 -24.14 14.10
CA GLY A 2 -14.61 -23.97 13.89
C GLY A 2 -14.33 -22.55 13.39
N SER A 3 -13.80 -21.72 14.27
CA SER A 3 -13.29 -20.39 13.87
C SER A 3 -12.00 -20.54 13.08
N PHE A 4 -11.87 -19.87 11.95
CA PHE A 4 -10.63 -19.77 11.19
C PHE A 4 -9.63 -18.75 11.78
N ASP A 5 -9.97 -18.08 12.89
CA ASP A 5 -9.12 -17.09 13.55
C ASP A 5 -7.71 -17.59 13.89
N PRO A 6 -7.50 -18.85 14.40
CA PRO A 6 -6.16 -19.34 14.63
C PRO A 6 -5.32 -19.45 13.35
N LEU A 7 -5.96 -19.84 12.23
CA LEU A 7 -5.27 -19.93 10.94
C LEU A 7 -4.84 -18.54 10.45
N PHE A 8 -5.73 -17.56 10.50
CA PHE A 8 -5.39 -16.18 10.09
C PHE A 8 -4.31 -15.57 10.98
N LYS A 9 -4.34 -15.82 12.30
CA LYS A 9 -3.32 -15.35 13.24
C LYS A 9 -1.95 -16.01 13.00
N SER A 10 -1.92 -17.26 12.52
CA SER A 10 -0.68 -17.99 12.23
C SER A 10 -0.20 -17.82 10.78
N MET A 11 -0.93 -17.13 9.93
CA MET A 11 -0.63 -16.99 8.49
C MET A 11 0.79 -16.46 8.24
N VAL A 12 1.23 -15.45 8.99
CA VAL A 12 2.57 -14.87 8.84
C VAL A 12 3.65 -15.90 9.18
N ALA A 13 3.46 -16.68 10.25
CA ALA A 13 4.41 -17.73 10.65
C ALA A 13 4.44 -18.88 9.62
N ILE A 14 3.27 -19.25 9.08
CA ILE A 14 3.17 -20.29 8.04
C ILE A 14 3.89 -19.81 6.77
N MET A 15 3.63 -18.60 6.30
CA MET A 15 4.29 -18.02 5.12
C MET A 15 5.81 -17.97 5.33
N PHE A 16 6.26 -17.51 6.50
CA PHE A 16 7.68 -17.50 6.83
C PHE A 16 8.29 -18.90 6.74
N ALA A 17 7.64 -19.91 7.33
CA ALA A 17 8.14 -21.29 7.31
C ALA A 17 8.20 -21.85 5.87
N VAL A 18 7.18 -21.57 5.04
CA VAL A 18 7.14 -22.00 3.63
C VAL A 18 8.27 -21.35 2.83
N PHE A 19 8.43 -20.02 2.92
CA PHE A 19 9.49 -19.32 2.20
C PHE A 19 10.88 -19.73 2.67
N LEU A 20 11.05 -19.95 3.97
CA LEU A 20 12.32 -20.43 4.54
C LEU A 20 12.66 -21.83 4.01
N ALA A 21 11.71 -22.75 4.04
CA ALA A 21 11.91 -24.11 3.53
C ALA A 21 12.23 -24.11 2.03
N CYS A 22 11.47 -23.35 1.24
CA CYS A 22 11.73 -23.20 -0.20
C CYS A 22 13.08 -22.55 -0.48
N GLY A 23 13.44 -21.51 0.27
CA GLY A 23 14.72 -20.81 0.13
C GLY A 23 15.92 -21.69 0.45
N ILE A 24 15.85 -22.46 1.55
CA ILE A 24 16.90 -23.43 1.90
C ILE A 24 16.97 -24.55 0.86
N GLY A 25 15.81 -25.13 0.48
CA GLY A 25 15.76 -26.19 -0.52
C GLY A 25 16.36 -25.77 -1.86
N TYR A 26 16.01 -24.59 -2.34
CA TYR A 26 16.60 -24.02 -3.55
C TYR A 26 18.09 -23.75 -3.38
N GLY A 27 18.50 -23.16 -2.27
CA GLY A 27 19.90 -22.81 -2.00
C GLY A 27 20.81 -24.04 -1.93
N VAL A 28 20.34 -25.14 -1.35
CA VAL A 28 21.05 -26.43 -1.32
C VAL A 28 21.09 -27.02 -2.73
N GLY A 29 19.96 -27.03 -3.46
CA GLY A 29 19.89 -27.56 -4.84
C GLY A 29 20.75 -26.78 -5.82
N ALA A 30 20.82 -25.46 -5.68
CA ALA A 30 21.68 -24.58 -6.50
C ALA A 30 23.14 -24.53 -6.05
N GLY A 31 23.50 -25.20 -4.93
CA GLY A 31 24.86 -25.21 -4.39
C GLY A 31 25.32 -23.89 -3.75
N THR A 32 24.41 -22.97 -3.47
CA THR A 32 24.68 -21.68 -2.81
C THR A 32 24.70 -21.82 -1.28
N ILE A 33 24.00 -22.82 -0.73
CA ILE A 33 24.02 -23.18 0.70
C ILE A 33 24.74 -24.54 0.81
N LYS A 34 25.93 -24.52 1.38
CA LYS A 34 26.74 -25.72 1.62
C LYS A 34 26.87 -26.03 3.12
N SER A 35 26.55 -25.07 3.96
CA SER A 35 26.63 -25.19 5.41
C SER A 35 25.55 -24.35 6.08
N ASP A 36 25.31 -24.64 7.37
CA ASP A 36 24.46 -23.81 8.25
C ASP A 36 24.93 -22.34 8.31
N LYS A 37 26.25 -22.11 8.28
CA LYS A 37 26.85 -20.77 8.25
C LYS A 37 26.44 -19.98 7.00
N ASP A 38 26.37 -20.66 5.85
CA ASP A 38 25.93 -20.02 4.61
C ASP A 38 24.45 -19.59 4.71
N ALA A 39 23.60 -20.44 5.27
CA ALA A 39 22.19 -20.13 5.48
C ALA A 39 22.02 -18.92 6.41
N VAL A 40 22.76 -18.88 7.54
CA VAL A 40 22.74 -17.73 8.47
C VAL A 40 23.27 -16.47 7.80
N SER A 41 24.34 -16.55 7.00
CA SER A 41 24.91 -15.41 6.29
C SER A 41 23.92 -14.83 5.28
N LEU A 42 23.22 -15.67 4.52
CA LEU A 42 22.18 -15.24 3.57
C LEU A 42 20.99 -14.61 4.28
N ALA A 43 20.56 -15.17 5.41
CA ALA A 43 19.51 -14.57 6.23
C ALA A 43 19.93 -13.21 6.79
N ALA A 44 21.15 -13.07 7.29
CA ALA A 44 21.70 -11.80 7.78
C ALA A 44 21.76 -10.74 6.67
N LYS A 45 22.16 -11.14 5.45
CA LYS A 45 22.14 -10.26 4.29
C LYS A 45 20.72 -9.78 3.98
N GLY A 46 19.73 -10.70 3.97
CA GLY A 46 18.33 -10.33 3.78
C GLY A 46 17.82 -9.31 4.80
N VAL A 47 18.19 -9.47 6.09
CA VAL A 47 17.85 -8.48 7.13
C VAL A 47 18.56 -7.14 6.87
N SER A 48 19.84 -7.19 6.46
CA SER A 48 20.59 -5.97 6.10
C SER A 48 19.92 -5.22 4.94
N ASP A 49 19.44 -5.92 3.94
CA ASP A 49 18.79 -5.31 2.77
C ASP A 49 17.46 -4.59 3.13
N ILE A 50 16.75 -5.06 4.17
CA ILE A 50 15.53 -4.40 4.67
C ILE A 50 15.77 -3.39 5.79
N SER A 51 17.02 -3.18 6.22
CA SER A 51 17.32 -2.28 7.35
C SER A 51 16.85 -0.83 7.13
N PRO A 52 16.94 -0.22 5.93
CA PRO A 52 16.38 1.11 5.70
C PRO A 52 14.85 1.16 5.91
N TYR A 53 14.16 0.09 5.57
CA TYR A 53 12.73 -0.03 5.81
C TYR A 53 12.41 -0.14 7.31
N LEU A 54 13.19 -0.87 8.09
CA LEU A 54 13.01 -0.96 9.55
C LEU A 54 13.15 0.41 10.22
N VAL A 55 14.12 1.22 9.80
CA VAL A 55 14.28 2.60 10.28
C VAL A 55 13.07 3.45 9.92
N LEU A 56 12.58 3.36 8.67
CA LEU A 56 11.38 4.08 8.24
C LEU A 56 10.16 3.69 9.10
N VAL A 57 9.94 2.41 9.32
CA VAL A 57 8.80 1.89 10.11
C VAL A 57 8.89 2.35 11.56
N PHE A 58 10.10 2.39 12.14
CA PHE A 58 10.29 2.92 13.49
C PHE A 58 9.82 4.39 13.60
N PHE A 59 10.27 5.26 12.72
CA PHE A 59 9.84 6.67 12.74
C PHE A 59 8.35 6.83 12.40
N ALA A 60 7.82 6.04 11.49
CA ALA A 60 6.38 6.02 11.19
C ALA A 60 5.57 5.61 12.44
N ALA A 61 6.01 4.60 13.18
CA ALA A 61 5.34 4.16 14.40
C ALA A 61 5.39 5.26 15.49
N VAL A 62 6.53 5.93 15.66
CA VAL A 62 6.65 7.07 16.58
C VAL A 62 5.70 8.20 16.17
N PHE A 63 5.66 8.53 14.87
CA PHE A 63 4.73 9.55 14.35
C PHE A 63 3.28 9.19 14.67
N VAL A 64 2.83 7.97 14.37
CA VAL A 64 1.46 7.53 14.63
C VAL A 64 1.14 7.57 16.12
N ALA A 65 2.08 7.14 16.98
CA ALA A 65 1.89 7.19 18.43
C ALA A 65 1.73 8.63 18.94
N LEU A 66 2.60 9.55 18.50
CA LEU A 66 2.53 10.97 18.88
C LEU A 66 1.27 11.65 18.31
N PHE A 67 0.90 11.31 17.07
CA PHE A 67 -0.30 11.82 16.42
C PHE A 67 -1.58 11.36 17.14
N GLY A 68 -1.61 10.09 17.57
CA GLY A 68 -2.69 9.56 18.42
C GLY A 68 -2.73 10.23 19.79
N TRP A 69 -1.57 10.39 20.44
CA TRP A 69 -1.49 11.01 21.77
C TRP A 69 -1.88 12.50 21.76
N SER A 70 -1.53 13.23 20.69
CA SER A 70 -1.87 14.65 20.53
C SER A 70 -3.34 14.91 20.19
N HIS A 71 -4.14 13.86 19.94
CA HIS A 71 -5.52 13.95 19.44
C HIS A 71 -5.70 14.77 18.15
N MET A 72 -4.62 15.12 17.46
CA MET A 72 -4.68 15.87 16.21
C MET A 72 -5.47 15.13 15.12
N GLY A 73 -5.38 13.80 15.09
CA GLY A 73 -6.18 12.98 14.17
C GLY A 73 -7.67 13.19 14.34
N SER A 74 -8.13 13.20 15.58
CA SER A 74 -9.56 13.43 15.91
C SER A 74 -10.01 14.85 15.57
N LEU A 75 -9.18 15.86 15.85
CA LEU A 75 -9.48 17.26 15.49
C LEU A 75 -9.59 17.45 13.98
N LEU A 76 -8.64 16.90 13.23
CA LEU A 76 -8.65 16.94 11.77
C LEU A 76 -9.82 16.15 11.17
N ALA A 77 -10.18 15.01 11.78
CA ALA A 77 -11.30 14.20 11.34
C ALA A 77 -12.64 14.92 11.56
N ILE A 78 -12.84 15.53 12.73
CA ILE A 78 -14.06 16.29 13.06
C ILE A 78 -14.15 17.53 12.16
N GLY A 79 -13.13 18.36 12.11
CA GLY A 79 -13.11 19.56 11.28
C GLY A 79 -13.26 19.26 9.78
N GLY A 80 -12.65 18.18 9.31
CA GLY A 80 -12.82 17.70 7.94
C GLY A 80 -14.26 17.24 7.66
N ALA A 81 -14.84 16.45 8.57
CA ALA A 81 -16.22 15.98 8.42
C ALA A 81 -17.23 17.17 8.44
N GLU A 82 -17.04 18.15 9.34
CA GLU A 82 -17.89 19.36 9.38
C GLU A 82 -17.78 20.19 8.10
N THR A 83 -16.56 20.33 7.56
CA THR A 83 -16.33 21.04 6.29
C THR A 83 -17.03 20.33 5.14
N LEU A 84 -16.93 19.00 5.05
CA LEU A 84 -17.59 18.21 4.02
C LEU A 84 -19.12 18.25 4.15
N LYS A 85 -19.66 18.21 5.38
CA LYS A 85 -21.10 18.42 5.64
C LYS A 85 -21.54 19.82 5.21
N GLY A 86 -20.77 20.84 5.58
CA GLY A 86 -21.06 22.22 5.18
C GLY A 86 -21.04 22.43 3.66
N ALA A 87 -20.27 21.63 2.93
CA ALA A 87 -20.26 21.59 1.48
C ALA A 87 -21.40 20.73 0.86
N GLY A 88 -22.25 20.11 1.68
CA GLY A 88 -23.35 19.25 1.21
C GLY A 88 -22.91 17.91 0.64
N LEU A 89 -21.72 17.42 1.02
CA LEU A 89 -21.15 16.16 0.52
C LEU A 89 -21.46 14.96 1.42
N ASP A 90 -22.12 15.16 2.54
CA ASP A 90 -22.56 14.11 3.47
C ASP A 90 -23.53 13.10 2.85
N GLY A 91 -24.32 13.54 1.87
CA GLY A 91 -25.21 12.66 1.08
C GLY A 91 -24.56 12.01 -0.15
N ALA A 92 -23.27 12.19 -0.38
CA ALA A 92 -22.59 11.74 -1.60
C ALA A 92 -21.39 10.81 -1.32
N PRO A 93 -21.59 9.62 -0.68
CA PRO A 93 -20.49 8.76 -0.27
C PRO A 93 -19.62 8.29 -1.45
N VAL A 94 -20.20 8.07 -2.62
CA VAL A 94 -19.47 7.68 -3.82
C VAL A 94 -18.47 8.76 -4.25
N VAL A 95 -18.87 10.04 -4.18
CA VAL A 95 -18.01 11.18 -4.52
C VAL A 95 -16.86 11.27 -3.52
N LEU A 96 -17.14 11.08 -2.22
CA LEU A 96 -16.12 11.10 -1.17
C LEU A 96 -15.12 9.98 -1.34
N LEU A 97 -15.57 8.76 -1.61
CA LEU A 97 -14.69 7.62 -1.87
C LEU A 97 -13.87 7.79 -3.14
N PHE A 98 -14.45 8.39 -4.19
CA PHE A 98 -13.71 8.77 -5.39
C PHE A 98 -12.60 9.79 -5.08
N CYS A 99 -12.87 10.78 -4.23
CA CYS A 99 -11.85 11.72 -3.76
C CYS A 99 -10.72 11.02 -3.00
N VAL A 100 -11.01 9.97 -2.21
CA VAL A 100 -9.98 9.16 -1.55
C VAL A 100 -9.11 8.43 -2.57
N ILE A 101 -9.71 7.86 -3.62
CA ILE A 101 -8.96 7.22 -4.71
C ILE A 101 -7.98 8.22 -5.33
N VAL A 102 -8.46 9.41 -5.71
CA VAL A 102 -7.63 10.45 -6.33
C VAL A 102 -6.54 10.94 -5.36
N LEU A 103 -6.88 11.15 -4.08
CA LEU A 103 -5.91 11.52 -3.05
C LEU A 103 -4.81 10.46 -2.90
N ALA A 104 -5.18 9.19 -2.86
CA ALA A 104 -4.22 8.10 -2.77
C ALA A 104 -3.29 8.05 -3.99
N MET A 105 -3.83 8.26 -5.19
CA MET A 105 -3.04 8.37 -6.44
C MET A 105 -2.01 9.51 -6.37
N LEU A 106 -2.42 10.69 -5.90
CA LEU A 106 -1.52 11.84 -5.76
C LEU A 106 -0.43 11.59 -4.71
N CYS A 107 -0.81 11.02 -3.56
CA CYS A 107 0.15 10.65 -2.52
C CYS A 107 1.15 9.59 -2.99
N ASP A 108 0.74 8.67 -3.86
CA ASP A 108 1.60 7.64 -4.42
C ASP A 108 2.72 8.20 -5.31
N MET A 109 2.48 9.33 -5.95
CA MET A 109 3.51 10.04 -6.71
C MET A 109 4.65 10.59 -5.84
N LEU A 110 4.41 10.75 -4.53
CA LEU A 110 5.37 11.30 -3.57
C LEU A 110 5.97 10.22 -2.65
N ILE A 111 5.19 9.20 -2.32
CA ILE A 111 5.57 8.16 -1.36
C ILE A 111 5.23 6.80 -1.94
N GLY A 112 6.23 6.05 -2.42
CA GLY A 112 6.04 4.73 -3.05
C GLY A 112 5.63 3.60 -2.08
N SER A 113 5.62 3.82 -0.75
CA SER A 113 5.25 2.81 0.23
C SER A 113 3.77 2.91 0.62
N ALA A 114 2.96 1.94 0.18
CA ALA A 114 1.55 1.84 0.53
C ALA A 114 1.29 1.83 2.04
N SER A 115 2.07 1.05 2.79
CA SER A 115 1.91 0.94 4.25
C SER A 115 2.27 2.24 4.97
N ALA A 116 3.33 2.94 4.54
CA ALA A 116 3.73 4.22 5.13
C ALA A 116 2.67 5.31 4.86
N LYS A 117 2.14 5.40 3.64
CA LYS A 117 1.03 6.31 3.30
C LYS A 117 -0.20 6.03 4.14
N TRP A 118 -0.59 4.75 4.24
CA TRP A 118 -1.77 4.37 5.01
C TRP A 118 -1.61 4.68 6.50
N ALA A 119 -0.42 4.47 7.07
CA ALA A 119 -0.15 4.83 8.47
C ALA A 119 -0.35 6.32 8.75
N ILE A 120 -0.10 7.19 7.78
CA ILE A 120 -0.29 8.64 7.90
C ILE A 120 -1.75 9.03 7.64
N LEU A 121 -2.39 8.46 6.63
CA LEU A 121 -3.72 8.86 6.18
C LEU A 121 -4.86 8.24 7.02
N SER A 122 -4.70 6.99 7.46
CA SER A 122 -5.78 6.26 8.14
C SER A 122 -6.25 6.90 9.44
N PRO A 123 -5.38 7.46 10.32
CA PRO A 123 -5.85 8.11 11.55
C PRO A 123 -6.72 9.36 11.32
N ILE A 124 -6.69 9.91 10.12
CA ILE A 124 -7.49 11.08 9.72
C ILE A 124 -8.70 10.63 8.91
N LEU A 125 -8.48 9.90 7.81
CA LEU A 125 -9.55 9.57 6.86
C LEU A 125 -10.58 8.62 7.43
N VAL A 126 -10.14 7.58 8.15
CA VAL A 126 -11.08 6.57 8.67
C VAL A 126 -12.09 7.19 9.64
N PRO A 127 -11.69 7.87 10.73
CA PRO A 127 -12.67 8.48 11.64
C PRO A 127 -13.48 9.59 10.96
N MET A 128 -12.88 10.38 10.05
CA MET A 128 -13.60 11.41 9.32
C MET A 128 -14.76 10.83 8.51
N PHE A 129 -14.52 9.76 7.76
CA PHE A 129 -15.55 9.12 6.93
C PHE A 129 -16.55 8.30 7.74
N MET A 130 -16.14 7.75 8.88
CA MET A 130 -17.09 7.15 9.84
C MET A 130 -18.11 8.18 10.36
N LEU A 131 -17.69 9.42 10.61
CA LEU A 131 -18.60 10.52 10.99
C LEU A 131 -19.56 10.93 9.85
N LEU A 132 -19.26 10.55 8.62
CA LEU A 132 -20.10 10.72 7.43
C LEU A 132 -20.89 9.44 7.07
N GLY A 133 -20.85 8.41 7.93
CA GLY A 133 -21.58 7.15 7.74
C GLY A 133 -20.94 6.18 6.75
N ILE A 134 -19.66 6.38 6.38
CA ILE A 134 -18.91 5.48 5.48
C ILE A 134 -18.12 4.49 6.32
N ALA A 135 -18.26 3.20 5.98
CA ALA A 135 -17.56 2.12 6.69
C ALA A 135 -16.03 2.20 6.50
N PRO A 136 -15.25 1.84 7.54
CA PRO A 136 -13.78 1.83 7.48
C PRO A 136 -13.24 0.98 6.32
N GLU A 137 -13.86 -0.17 6.05
CA GLU A 137 -13.50 -1.10 4.99
C GLU A 137 -13.59 -0.44 3.61
N ALA A 138 -14.68 0.32 3.37
CA ALA A 138 -14.87 1.06 2.12
C ALA A 138 -13.81 2.15 1.93
N THR A 139 -13.45 2.86 3.01
CA THR A 139 -12.39 3.88 2.99
C THR A 139 -11.03 3.25 2.67
N GLN A 140 -10.72 2.12 3.30
CA GLN A 140 -9.47 1.40 3.04
C GLN A 140 -9.43 0.83 1.62
N ALA A 141 -10.54 0.27 1.13
CA ALA A 141 -10.62 -0.27 -0.22
C ALA A 141 -10.45 0.84 -1.27
N ALA A 142 -11.09 2.00 -1.09
CA ALA A 142 -10.89 3.16 -1.95
C ALA A 142 -9.43 3.62 -1.99
N TYR A 143 -8.79 3.71 -0.83
CA TYR A 143 -7.36 4.02 -0.74
C TYR A 143 -6.52 3.01 -1.54
N ARG A 144 -6.78 1.71 -1.39
CA ARG A 144 -6.06 0.64 -2.10
C ARG A 144 -6.25 0.70 -3.61
N VAL A 145 -7.43 1.02 -4.07
CA VAL A 145 -7.69 1.22 -5.50
C VAL A 145 -6.84 2.37 -6.05
N GLY A 146 -6.79 3.52 -5.36
CA GLY A 146 -5.96 4.64 -5.76
C GLY A 146 -4.47 4.32 -5.76
N ASP A 147 -3.98 3.74 -4.66
CA ASP A 147 -2.60 3.35 -4.48
C ASP A 147 -2.12 2.38 -5.58
N SER A 148 -2.91 1.36 -5.89
CA SER A 148 -2.52 0.34 -6.88
C SER A 148 -2.49 0.85 -8.31
N THR A 149 -3.28 1.87 -8.66
CA THR A 149 -3.34 2.38 -10.04
C THR A 149 -2.10 3.13 -10.47
N THR A 150 -1.47 3.87 -9.57
CA THR A 150 -0.31 4.71 -9.87
C THR A 150 1.04 4.04 -9.62
N ASN A 151 1.05 2.86 -8.99
CA ASN A 151 2.25 2.06 -8.76
C ASN A 151 3.06 1.78 -10.05
N MET A 152 2.41 1.76 -11.21
CA MET A 152 3.06 1.52 -12.50
C MET A 152 3.87 2.71 -13.01
N ILE A 153 3.56 3.92 -12.55
CA ILE A 153 4.18 5.16 -13.04
C ILE A 153 4.98 5.90 -11.97
N THR A 154 4.84 5.54 -10.67
CA THR A 154 5.59 6.21 -9.61
C THR A 154 7.07 5.83 -9.61
N PRO A 155 7.99 6.82 -9.72
CA PRO A 155 9.42 6.55 -9.71
C PRO A 155 9.95 6.16 -8.32
N PHE A 156 9.15 6.35 -7.26
CA PHE A 156 9.51 6.03 -5.87
C PHE A 156 9.23 4.58 -5.47
N MET A 157 8.71 3.77 -6.40
CA MET A 157 8.55 2.34 -6.19
C MET A 157 9.91 1.64 -6.13
N SER A 158 10.09 0.75 -5.16
CA SER A 158 11.39 0.11 -4.87
C SER A 158 12.01 -0.61 -6.06
N TYR A 159 11.21 -1.18 -6.95
CA TYR A 159 11.68 -1.90 -8.13
C TYR A 159 11.68 -1.08 -9.42
N PHE A 160 11.24 0.17 -9.39
CA PHE A 160 11.27 1.05 -10.56
C PHE A 160 12.70 1.21 -11.15
N PRO A 161 13.75 1.44 -10.32
CA PRO A 161 15.12 1.49 -10.83
C PRO A 161 15.57 0.18 -11.47
N LEU A 162 15.16 -0.96 -10.91
CA LEU A 162 15.51 -2.28 -11.44
C LEU A 162 14.91 -2.48 -12.83
N ILE A 163 13.63 -2.16 -13.01
CA ILE A 163 12.95 -2.26 -14.31
C ILE A 163 13.62 -1.32 -15.32
N LEU A 164 13.97 -0.10 -14.90
CA LEU A 164 14.65 0.87 -15.74
C LEU A 164 16.01 0.35 -16.21
N VAL A 165 16.81 -0.26 -15.34
CA VAL A 165 18.11 -0.87 -15.69
C VAL A 165 17.91 -2.01 -16.69
N MET A 166 16.90 -2.84 -16.48
CA MET A 166 16.58 -3.93 -17.42
C MET A 166 16.13 -3.40 -18.79
N ALA A 167 15.29 -2.36 -18.80
CA ALA A 167 14.84 -1.73 -20.06
C ALA A 167 16.01 -1.13 -20.85
N ARG A 168 16.97 -0.49 -20.17
CA ARG A 168 18.18 0.08 -20.78
C ARG A 168 19.09 -0.97 -21.44
N LYS A 169 18.99 -2.22 -21.04
CA LYS A 169 19.71 -3.32 -21.68
C LYS A 169 19.27 -3.51 -23.14
N TYR A 170 18.03 -3.18 -23.47
CA TYR A 170 17.45 -3.30 -24.79
C TYR A 170 17.35 -1.95 -25.52
N MET A 171 17.18 -0.88 -24.79
CA MET A 171 17.07 0.50 -25.28
C MET A 171 17.97 1.41 -24.44
N PRO A 172 19.22 1.69 -24.85
CA PRO A 172 20.21 2.41 -24.00
C PRO A 172 19.74 3.80 -23.54
N ASP A 173 18.98 4.51 -24.38
CA ASP A 173 18.47 5.86 -24.10
C ASP A 173 17.15 5.88 -23.31
N TYR A 174 16.68 4.69 -22.82
CA TYR A 174 15.42 4.60 -22.11
C TYR A 174 15.51 5.28 -20.75
N GLY A 175 14.72 6.34 -20.58
CA GLY A 175 14.70 7.17 -19.37
C GLY A 175 13.45 6.96 -18.51
N ILE A 176 13.44 7.59 -17.35
CA ILE A 176 12.28 7.61 -16.43
C ILE A 176 11.03 8.14 -17.14
N GLY A 177 11.16 9.25 -17.89
CA GLY A 177 10.05 9.82 -18.65
C GLY A 177 9.49 8.89 -19.72
N SER A 178 10.34 8.15 -20.41
CA SER A 178 9.92 7.17 -21.42
C SER A 178 9.13 6.03 -20.78
N MET A 179 9.54 5.58 -19.60
CA MET A 179 8.83 4.54 -18.84
C MET A 179 7.48 5.02 -18.36
N ILE A 180 7.40 6.22 -17.79
CA ILE A 180 6.14 6.82 -17.36
C ILE A 180 5.19 6.99 -18.55
N ALA A 181 5.68 7.53 -19.66
CA ALA A 181 4.89 7.73 -20.89
C ALA A 181 4.35 6.41 -21.44
N LEU A 182 5.16 5.35 -21.43
CA LEU A 182 4.74 4.00 -21.86
C LEU A 182 3.66 3.41 -20.95
N MET A 183 3.79 3.60 -19.63
CA MET A 183 2.89 3.02 -18.63
C MET A 183 1.62 3.85 -18.41
N LEU A 184 1.60 5.12 -18.78
CA LEU A 184 0.48 6.02 -18.56
C LEU A 184 -0.86 5.51 -19.13
N PRO A 185 -0.95 5.01 -20.37
CA PRO A 185 -2.18 4.45 -20.92
C PRO A 185 -2.72 3.26 -20.10
N TYR A 186 -1.82 2.41 -19.60
CA TYR A 186 -2.19 1.27 -18.75
C TYR A 186 -2.68 1.75 -17.38
N THR A 187 -2.04 2.76 -16.80
CA THR A 187 -2.49 3.40 -15.55
C THR A 187 -3.89 3.97 -15.69
N VAL A 188 -4.18 4.68 -16.78
CA VAL A 188 -5.51 5.23 -17.06
C VAL A 188 -6.54 4.11 -17.23
N ALA A 189 -6.22 3.09 -18.04
CA ALA A 189 -7.12 1.95 -18.24
C ALA A 189 -7.40 1.21 -16.93
N PHE A 190 -6.37 1.00 -16.11
CA PHE A 190 -6.50 0.33 -14.81
C PHE A 190 -7.29 1.18 -13.82
N PHE A 191 -7.08 2.50 -13.79
CA PHE A 191 -7.87 3.43 -12.98
C PHE A 191 -9.36 3.37 -13.35
N LEU A 192 -9.67 3.44 -14.63
CA LEU A 192 -11.05 3.38 -15.09
C LEU A 192 -11.70 2.04 -14.76
N ALA A 193 -11.00 0.94 -14.97
CA ALA A 193 -11.52 -0.40 -14.68
C ALA A 193 -11.71 -0.64 -13.19
N SER A 194 -10.66 -0.42 -12.37
CA SER A 194 -10.71 -0.68 -10.93
C SER A 194 -11.58 0.32 -10.19
N GLY A 195 -11.53 1.60 -10.57
CA GLY A 195 -12.38 2.64 -10.00
C GLY A 195 -13.86 2.42 -10.31
N THR A 196 -14.21 2.06 -11.56
CA THR A 196 -15.58 1.71 -11.93
C THR A 196 -16.04 0.46 -11.18
N PHE A 197 -15.21 -0.58 -11.13
CA PHE A 197 -15.52 -1.80 -10.39
C PHE A 197 -15.78 -1.50 -8.91
N PHE A 198 -14.93 -0.71 -8.26
CA PHE A 198 -15.09 -0.31 -6.88
C PHE A 198 -16.40 0.45 -6.63
N ILE A 199 -16.70 1.44 -7.49
CA ILE A 199 -17.93 2.23 -7.37
C ILE A 199 -19.17 1.35 -7.55
N LEU A 200 -19.16 0.45 -8.53
CA LEU A 200 -20.26 -0.51 -8.73
C LEU A 200 -20.42 -1.43 -7.52
N TRP A 201 -19.31 -1.98 -7.02
CA TRP A 201 -19.32 -2.85 -5.84
C TRP A 201 -19.93 -2.17 -4.62
N TYR A 202 -19.47 -0.95 -4.35
CA TYR A 202 -19.98 -0.12 -3.25
C TYR A 202 -21.47 0.21 -3.44
N SER A 203 -21.90 0.58 -4.66
CA SER A 203 -23.28 0.97 -4.97
C SER A 203 -24.26 -0.20 -4.88
N LEU A 204 -23.78 -1.43 -5.11
CA LEU A 204 -24.57 -2.65 -4.95
C LEU A 204 -24.73 -3.09 -3.49
N GLY A 205 -24.05 -2.41 -2.54
CA GLY A 205 -24.10 -2.75 -1.13
C GLY A 205 -23.42 -4.07 -0.78
N ILE A 206 -22.50 -4.55 -1.63
CA ILE A 206 -21.76 -5.79 -1.39
C ILE A 206 -20.69 -5.53 -0.31
N PRO A 207 -20.56 -6.38 0.72
CA PRO A 207 -19.55 -6.19 1.77
C PRO A 207 -18.11 -6.32 1.22
N PHE A 208 -17.17 -5.59 1.86
CA PHE A 208 -15.75 -5.63 1.57
C PHE A 208 -15.02 -6.65 2.41
#